data_1b3aee04aeeca0d99439110f07cfde44
#
_entry.id   1b3aee04aeeca0d99439110f07cfde44
#
_cell.length_a   1.000
_cell.length_b   1.000
_cell.length_c   1.000
_cell.angle_alpha   90.00
_cell.angle_beta   90.00
_cell.angle_gamma   90.00
#
_symmetry.space_group_name_H-M   'P 1'
#
loop_
_entity.id
_entity.type
_entity.pdbx_description
1 polymer ?
#
loop_
_entity_poly.entity_id
_entity_poly.type
_entity_poly.pdbx_seq_one_letter_code
_entity_poly.pdbx_strand_id
1 'polypeptide(L)'
;MTKKSSAEYQREYRKRLRELGLVKKEVWVLPENGKRLTAFEKELRKPQDHADISAISTGGTSMNDNSAHRWTTESLFNALRERPAFNNDSCSIEIIDGIDSTIVVSMHHYGDLPIFITAGGDQILAESVLFSLDDVADTAKFNEYVLRTHKFLPLSTISLETDISHGDYYYMFGALSASSSINEIVLEIETLAENTIQATEAFQTFLKH
;
A
#
# COMPACT_ATOMS: atom_id res chain seq x y z
N MET A 1 25.87 -27.79 -36.88
CA MET A 1 25.50 -26.71 -35.93
C MET A 1 24.06 -26.32 -36.22
N THR A 2 23.16 -26.73 -35.31
CA THR A 2 21.73 -26.41 -35.39
C THR A 2 21.52 -24.91 -35.09
N LYS A 3 20.94 -24.17 -36.06
CA LYS A 3 20.56 -22.77 -35.84
C LYS A 3 19.50 -22.70 -34.74
N LYS A 4 19.77 -21.96 -33.68
CA LYS A 4 18.79 -21.66 -32.61
C LYS A 4 17.58 -20.95 -33.19
N SER A 5 16.38 -21.31 -32.75
CA SER A 5 15.15 -20.62 -33.15
C SER A 5 15.05 -19.24 -32.47
N SER A 6 14.26 -18.34 -33.07
CA SER A 6 13.99 -17.00 -32.51
C SER A 6 13.45 -17.09 -31.06
N ALA A 7 12.65 -18.10 -30.77
CA ALA A 7 12.11 -18.34 -29.42
C ALA A 7 13.19 -18.73 -28.42
N GLU A 8 14.22 -19.48 -28.84
CA GLU A 8 15.36 -19.85 -27.99
C GLU A 8 16.23 -18.63 -27.65
N TYR A 9 16.49 -17.76 -28.65
CA TYR A 9 17.18 -16.48 -28.41
C TYR A 9 16.45 -15.60 -27.41
N GLN A 10 15.13 -15.49 -27.51
CA GLN A 10 14.33 -14.69 -26.59
C GLN A 10 14.33 -15.27 -25.17
N ARG A 11 14.27 -16.60 -25.02
CA ARG A 11 14.34 -17.26 -23.70
C ARG A 11 15.70 -16.99 -23.04
N GLU A 12 16.79 -17.14 -23.80
CA GLU A 12 18.15 -16.93 -23.33
C GLU A 12 18.38 -15.45 -22.93
N TYR A 13 17.88 -14.51 -23.72
CA TYR A 13 17.93 -13.08 -23.41
C TYR A 13 17.18 -12.75 -22.10
N ARG A 14 15.94 -13.23 -21.94
CA ARG A 14 15.16 -13.03 -20.72
C ARG A 14 15.81 -13.67 -19.50
N LYS A 15 16.49 -14.83 -19.69
CA LYS A 15 17.22 -15.48 -18.60
C LYS A 15 18.38 -14.62 -18.12
N ARG A 16 19.20 -14.08 -19.04
CA ARG A 16 20.30 -13.16 -18.68
C ARG A 16 19.82 -11.93 -17.94
N LEU A 17 18.72 -11.30 -18.36
CA LEU A 17 18.18 -10.14 -17.68
C LEU A 17 17.79 -10.46 -16.22
N ARG A 18 17.20 -11.62 -15.97
CA ARG A 18 16.87 -12.07 -14.59
C ARG A 18 18.13 -12.38 -13.78
N GLU A 19 19.14 -12.99 -14.37
CA GLU A 19 20.42 -13.27 -13.73
C GLU A 19 21.16 -11.98 -13.31
N LEU A 20 20.90 -10.86 -14.00
CA LEU A 20 21.35 -9.53 -13.65
C LEU A 20 20.45 -8.83 -12.61
N GLY A 21 19.46 -9.54 -12.05
CA GLY A 21 18.54 -8.97 -11.08
C GLY A 21 17.46 -8.05 -11.68
N LEU A 22 17.34 -7.98 -13.01
CA LEU A 22 16.36 -7.11 -13.66
C LEU A 22 14.96 -7.73 -13.64
N VAL A 23 13.97 -6.91 -13.29
CA VAL A 23 12.55 -7.28 -13.28
C VAL A 23 11.83 -6.64 -14.46
N LYS A 24 11.05 -7.44 -15.20
CA LYS A 24 10.25 -6.90 -16.31
C LYS A 24 9.09 -6.10 -15.75
N LYS A 25 8.95 -4.84 -16.19
CA LYS A 25 7.76 -4.00 -16.00
C LYS A 25 7.17 -3.65 -17.35
N GLU A 26 5.85 -3.60 -17.45
CA GLU A 26 5.13 -3.18 -18.64
C GLU A 26 4.45 -1.85 -18.36
N VAL A 27 4.61 -0.89 -19.27
CA VAL A 27 4.03 0.44 -19.16
C VAL A 27 3.31 0.81 -20.45
N TRP A 28 2.19 1.51 -20.34
CA TRP A 28 1.46 2.06 -21.47
C TRP A 28 1.94 3.49 -21.72
N VAL A 29 2.38 3.79 -22.92
CA VAL A 29 2.88 5.13 -23.30
C VAL A 29 2.25 5.56 -24.62
N LEU A 30 2.12 6.87 -24.81
CA LEU A 30 1.73 7.41 -26.10
C LEU A 30 2.82 7.11 -27.13
N PRO A 31 2.47 6.85 -28.42
CA PRO A 31 3.42 6.48 -29.46
C PRO A 31 4.60 7.44 -29.60
N GLU A 32 4.37 8.74 -29.45
CA GLU A 32 5.39 9.80 -29.49
C GLU A 32 6.44 9.70 -28.38
N ASN A 33 6.09 9.07 -27.26
CA ASN A 33 7.00 8.91 -26.11
C ASN A 33 7.86 7.63 -26.16
N GLY A 34 7.72 6.80 -27.18
CA GLY A 34 8.45 5.53 -27.30
C GLY A 34 9.98 5.69 -27.21
N LYS A 35 10.54 6.71 -27.87
CA LYS A 35 11.99 6.99 -27.81
C LYS A 35 12.46 7.41 -26.40
N ARG A 36 11.63 8.19 -25.70
CA ARG A 36 11.92 8.63 -24.32
C ARG A 36 11.90 7.44 -23.36
N LEU A 37 10.91 6.54 -23.49
CA LEU A 37 10.84 5.32 -22.69
C LEU A 37 12.09 4.45 -22.88
N THR A 38 12.56 4.26 -24.13
CA THR A 38 13.79 3.49 -24.41
C THR A 38 15.03 4.11 -23.77
N ALA A 39 15.10 5.43 -23.71
CA ALA A 39 16.21 6.12 -23.04
C ALA A 39 16.16 5.90 -21.51
N PHE A 40 14.99 6.05 -20.89
CA PHE A 40 14.78 5.74 -19.46
C PHE A 40 15.09 4.28 -19.13
N GLU A 41 14.66 3.34 -19.96
CA GLU A 41 14.94 1.92 -19.76
C GLU A 41 16.45 1.64 -19.68
N LYS A 42 17.25 2.28 -20.52
CA LYS A 42 18.71 2.14 -20.49
C LYS A 42 19.32 2.67 -19.19
N GLU A 43 18.83 3.78 -18.68
CA GLU A 43 19.28 4.35 -17.40
C GLU A 43 18.89 3.46 -16.22
N LEU A 44 17.66 2.94 -16.18
CA LEU A 44 17.18 2.05 -15.14
C LEU A 44 17.89 0.68 -15.08
N ARG A 45 18.66 0.32 -16.09
CA ARG A 45 19.49 -0.90 -16.11
C ARG A 45 20.86 -0.70 -15.46
N LYS A 46 21.24 0.54 -15.14
CA LYS A 46 22.49 0.82 -14.43
C LYS A 46 22.28 0.62 -12.94
N PRO A 47 23.27 0.06 -12.21
CA PRO A 47 23.23 0.08 -10.74
C PRO A 47 23.11 1.53 -10.26
N GLN A 48 22.22 1.78 -9.31
CA GLN A 48 22.15 3.08 -8.65
C GLN A 48 23.30 3.14 -7.64
N ASP A 49 24.33 3.92 -7.93
CA ASP A 49 25.16 4.50 -6.88
C ASP A 49 24.28 5.51 -6.11
N HIS A 50 24.22 5.39 -4.80
CA HIS A 50 23.33 6.15 -3.90
C HIS A 50 23.63 7.68 -3.85
N ALA A 51 23.95 8.29 -4.98
CA ALA A 51 24.13 9.73 -5.12
C ALA A 51 23.37 10.20 -6.37
N ASP A 52 22.42 11.08 -6.16
CA ASP A 52 21.70 11.89 -7.15
C ASP A 52 20.40 11.33 -7.77
N ILE A 53 19.33 11.31 -6.96
CA ILE A 53 17.96 11.35 -7.49
C ILE A 53 17.57 12.78 -7.97
N SER A 54 18.48 13.75 -7.90
CA SER A 54 18.20 15.15 -8.25
C SER A 54 18.31 15.50 -9.74
N ALA A 55 18.67 14.58 -10.64
CA ALA A 55 19.06 14.93 -12.01
C ALA A 55 18.15 14.40 -13.13
N ILE A 56 16.94 13.91 -12.84
CA ILE A 56 15.98 13.55 -13.91
C ILE A 56 14.91 14.64 -14.05
N SER A 57 15.33 15.89 -13.99
CA SER A 57 14.52 17.04 -14.33
C SER A 57 15.18 17.80 -15.47
N THR A 58 14.95 17.38 -16.71
CA THR A 58 15.23 18.27 -17.84
C THR A 58 14.36 17.99 -19.04
N GLY A 59 13.58 18.98 -19.37
CA GLY A 59 13.11 19.22 -20.72
C GLY A 59 11.62 19.06 -20.94
N GLY A 60 10.85 20.05 -20.56
CA GLY A 60 9.50 20.21 -21.05
C GLY A 60 8.73 21.26 -20.26
N THR A 61 8.68 22.46 -20.82
CA THR A 61 7.62 23.49 -20.69
C THR A 61 6.93 23.58 -19.32
N SER A 62 7.19 24.67 -18.65
CA SER A 62 6.41 25.27 -17.56
C SER A 62 4.93 24.88 -17.61
N MET A 63 4.56 23.87 -16.88
CA MET A 63 3.23 23.69 -16.35
C MET A 63 3.40 23.41 -14.86
N ASN A 64 2.97 24.35 -14.05
CA ASN A 64 2.77 24.31 -12.61
C ASN A 64 3.60 23.26 -11.89
N ASP A 65 4.59 23.75 -11.17
CA ASP A 65 5.35 23.03 -10.16
C ASP A 65 4.41 22.59 -9.03
N ASN A 66 3.58 21.58 -9.32
CA ASN A 66 2.96 20.73 -8.34
C ASN A 66 3.87 19.50 -8.27
N SER A 67 5.04 19.65 -7.64
CA SER A 67 5.69 18.52 -7.00
C SER A 67 4.69 18.00 -5.96
N ALA A 68 3.87 17.04 -6.37
CA ALA A 68 2.86 16.47 -5.49
C ALA A 68 3.61 16.02 -4.24
N HIS A 69 3.36 16.71 -3.13
CA HIS A 69 3.95 16.38 -1.84
C HIS A 69 3.66 14.91 -1.58
N ARG A 70 4.71 14.09 -1.49
CA ARG A 70 4.57 12.68 -1.14
C ARG A 70 4.79 12.53 0.35
N TRP A 71 3.83 11.92 1.00
CA TRP A 71 3.95 11.64 2.41
C TRP A 71 5.00 10.56 2.67
N THR A 72 5.83 10.83 3.65
CA THR A 72 6.57 9.81 4.39
C THR A 72 5.81 9.56 5.68
N THR A 73 6.07 8.43 6.35
CA THR A 73 5.42 8.13 7.64
C THR A 73 5.64 9.25 8.65
N GLU A 74 6.85 9.80 8.76
CA GLU A 74 7.17 10.89 9.67
C GLU A 74 6.46 12.21 9.32
N SER A 75 6.44 12.60 8.03
CA SER A 75 5.78 13.83 7.61
C SER A 75 4.26 13.73 7.78
N LEU A 76 3.69 12.55 7.53
CA LEU A 76 2.28 12.25 7.75
C LEU A 76 1.93 12.29 9.24
N PHE A 77 2.73 11.67 10.10
CA PHE A 77 2.56 11.71 11.55
C PHE A 77 2.50 13.13 12.09
N ASN A 78 3.45 13.98 11.69
CA ASN A 78 3.48 15.37 12.10
C ASN A 78 2.23 16.14 11.63
N ALA A 79 1.81 15.93 10.38
CA ALA A 79 0.62 16.57 9.84
C ALA A 79 -0.69 16.10 10.52
N LEU A 80 -0.80 14.81 10.85
CA LEU A 80 -1.96 14.28 11.56
C LEU A 80 -2.05 14.83 12.99
N ARG A 81 -0.94 14.93 13.72
CA ARG A 81 -0.90 15.50 15.09
C ARG A 81 -1.40 16.94 15.17
N GLU A 82 -1.27 17.72 14.10
CA GLU A 82 -1.74 19.11 14.05
C GLU A 82 -3.25 19.20 13.79
N ARG A 83 -3.91 18.11 13.43
CA ARG A 83 -5.34 18.12 13.14
C ARG A 83 -6.19 18.05 14.40
N PRO A 84 -7.27 18.84 14.49
CA PRO A 84 -8.17 18.81 15.66
C PRO A 84 -8.74 17.41 15.94
N ALA A 85 -8.97 16.58 14.90
CA ALA A 85 -9.46 15.23 15.06
C ALA A 85 -8.49 14.31 15.82
N PHE A 86 -7.18 14.58 15.79
CA PHE A 86 -6.13 13.80 16.43
C PHE A 86 -5.46 14.50 17.61
N ASN A 87 -6.01 15.64 18.03
CA ASN A 87 -5.49 16.45 19.14
C ASN A 87 -6.55 16.70 20.22
N ASN A 88 -7.45 15.73 20.38
CA ASN A 88 -8.51 15.77 21.39
C ASN A 88 -8.64 14.38 22.06
N ASP A 89 -9.57 14.25 22.98
CA ASP A 89 -9.82 12.99 23.71
C ASP A 89 -10.45 11.87 22.84
N SER A 90 -10.64 12.10 21.52
CA SER A 90 -11.28 11.11 20.63
C SER A 90 -10.32 10.04 20.13
N CYS A 91 -9.04 10.34 20.04
CA CYS A 91 -8.00 9.38 19.68
C CYS A 91 -6.62 9.82 20.21
N SER A 92 -5.71 8.88 20.29
CA SER A 92 -4.28 9.12 20.50
C SER A 92 -3.49 8.67 19.27
N ILE A 93 -2.35 9.32 19.03
CA ILE A 93 -1.49 9.03 17.89
C ILE A 93 -0.05 8.88 18.35
N GLU A 94 0.61 7.82 17.93
CA GLU A 94 2.02 7.55 18.20
C GLU A 94 2.71 7.00 16.96
N ILE A 95 4.03 7.06 16.94
CA ILE A 95 4.85 6.43 15.91
C ILE A 95 5.67 5.31 16.55
N ILE A 96 5.65 4.15 15.93
CA ILE A 96 6.46 3.01 16.34
C ILE A 96 7.60 2.88 15.36
N ASP A 97 8.83 2.97 15.88
CA ASP A 97 10.04 2.77 15.09
C ASP A 97 10.27 1.28 14.83
N GLY A 98 10.58 0.95 13.58
CA GLY A 98 10.86 -0.40 13.13
C GLY A 98 11.72 -0.38 11.87
N ILE A 99 11.76 -1.49 11.13
CA ILE A 99 12.37 -1.53 9.79
C ILE A 99 11.64 -0.53 8.89
N ASP A 100 10.31 -0.51 8.98
CA ASP A 100 9.46 0.53 8.44
C ASP A 100 8.68 1.15 9.63
N SER A 101 8.83 2.47 9.82
CA SER A 101 8.09 3.17 10.88
C SER A 101 6.59 3.12 10.60
N THR A 102 5.80 2.90 11.64
CA THR A 102 4.34 2.78 11.57
C THR A 102 3.69 3.79 12.51
N ILE A 103 2.71 4.53 12.02
CA ILE A 103 1.85 5.38 12.84
C ILE A 103 0.75 4.49 13.43
N VAL A 104 0.50 4.60 14.72
CA VAL A 104 -0.64 3.95 15.38
C VAL A 104 -1.60 5.04 15.85
N VAL A 105 -2.84 4.94 15.41
CA VAL A 105 -3.95 5.78 15.86
C VAL A 105 -4.89 4.92 16.68
N SER A 106 -5.00 5.18 17.97
CA SER A 106 -5.96 4.49 18.85
C SER A 106 -7.26 5.28 18.88
N MET A 107 -8.32 4.70 18.34
CA MET A 107 -9.64 5.32 18.17
C MET A 107 -10.50 5.08 19.42
N HIS A 108 -10.50 6.01 20.39
CA HIS A 108 -11.12 5.83 21.71
C HIS A 108 -12.64 5.60 21.64
N HIS A 109 -13.33 6.29 20.72
CA HIS A 109 -14.78 6.10 20.52
C HIS A 109 -15.16 4.71 20.00
N TYR A 110 -14.18 3.96 19.46
CA TYR A 110 -14.33 2.60 18.96
C TYR A 110 -13.67 1.56 19.88
N GLY A 111 -13.57 1.88 21.21
CA GLY A 111 -13.00 0.97 22.20
C GLY A 111 -11.49 0.83 22.10
N ASP A 112 -10.80 1.93 21.82
CA ASP A 112 -9.36 2.00 21.61
C ASP A 112 -8.87 1.19 20.40
N LEU A 113 -9.73 1.10 19.35
CA LEU A 113 -9.40 0.37 18.12
C LEU A 113 -8.10 0.92 17.50
N PRO A 114 -7.05 0.10 17.33
CA PRO A 114 -5.82 0.54 16.68
C PRO A 114 -5.97 0.56 15.17
N ILE A 115 -5.59 1.68 14.55
CA ILE A 115 -5.38 1.81 13.11
C ILE A 115 -3.88 1.98 12.87
N PHE A 116 -3.29 1.10 12.10
CA PHE A 116 -1.88 1.13 11.70
C PHE A 116 -1.75 1.83 10.37
N ILE A 117 -0.84 2.80 10.25
CA ILE A 117 -0.66 3.57 9.02
C ILE A 117 0.80 3.58 8.64
N THR A 118 1.08 3.18 7.41
CA THR A 118 2.41 3.27 6.80
C THR A 118 2.36 4.08 5.52
N ALA A 119 3.37 4.90 5.28
CA ALA A 119 3.53 5.65 4.04
C ALA A 119 4.87 5.27 3.42
N GLY A 120 4.83 4.60 2.27
CA GLY A 120 6.01 4.13 1.57
C GLY A 120 5.83 4.07 0.06
N GLY A 121 6.85 4.49 -0.69
CA GLY A 121 6.79 4.51 -2.15
C GLY A 121 5.69 5.43 -2.68
N ASP A 122 4.74 4.86 -3.39
CA ASP A 122 3.63 5.59 -4.03
C ASP A 122 2.30 5.49 -3.26
N GLN A 123 2.32 4.86 -2.07
CA GLN A 123 1.10 4.44 -1.37
C GLN A 123 1.15 4.77 0.12
N ILE A 124 -0.01 5.09 0.67
CA ILE A 124 -0.31 5.07 2.10
C ILE A 124 -1.24 3.91 2.33
N LEU A 125 -0.90 3.06 3.30
CA LEU A 125 -1.73 1.96 3.74
C LEU A 125 -2.23 2.27 5.15
N ALA A 126 -3.55 2.17 5.35
CA ALA A 126 -4.18 2.23 6.66
C ALA A 126 -4.86 0.88 6.90
N GLU A 127 -4.62 0.25 8.04
CA GLU A 127 -5.11 -1.10 8.32
C GLU A 127 -5.49 -1.30 9.78
N SER A 128 -6.39 -2.23 10.03
CA SER A 128 -6.81 -2.65 11.36
C SER A 128 -7.05 -4.15 11.41
N VAL A 129 -6.69 -4.79 12.52
CA VAL A 129 -6.93 -6.22 12.73
C VAL A 129 -8.42 -6.47 12.92
N LEU A 130 -8.97 -7.47 12.24
CA LEU A 130 -10.33 -7.95 12.49
C LEU A 130 -10.32 -9.09 13.51
N PHE A 131 -9.74 -10.23 13.17
CA PHE A 131 -9.64 -11.42 14.03
C PHE A 131 -8.64 -12.43 13.43
N SER A 132 -8.26 -13.42 14.24
CA SER A 132 -7.40 -14.51 13.81
C SER A 132 -8.11 -15.45 12.82
N LEU A 133 -7.35 -16.01 11.89
CA LEU A 133 -7.84 -17.12 11.05
C LEU A 133 -8.37 -18.28 11.90
N ASP A 134 -7.72 -18.54 13.05
CA ASP A 134 -8.11 -19.62 13.96
C ASP A 134 -9.47 -19.39 14.61
N ASP A 135 -9.96 -18.15 14.68
CA ASP A 135 -11.30 -17.84 15.22
C ASP A 135 -12.42 -18.16 14.22
N VAL A 136 -12.10 -18.39 12.95
CA VAL A 136 -13.09 -18.64 11.90
C VAL A 136 -13.46 -20.12 11.86
N ALA A 137 -14.77 -20.44 11.91
CA ALA A 137 -15.27 -21.81 11.93
C ALA A 137 -15.08 -22.52 10.59
N ASP A 138 -15.32 -21.83 9.48
CA ASP A 138 -15.17 -22.33 8.10
C ASP A 138 -14.52 -21.23 7.24
N THR A 139 -13.19 -21.32 7.12
CA THR A 139 -12.38 -20.33 6.41
C THR A 139 -12.69 -20.26 4.92
N ALA A 140 -13.01 -21.37 4.28
CA ALA A 140 -13.34 -21.40 2.85
C ALA A 140 -14.65 -20.66 2.59
N LYS A 141 -15.66 -20.91 3.41
CA LYS A 141 -16.97 -20.24 3.32
C LYS A 141 -16.86 -18.74 3.64
N PHE A 142 -16.06 -18.40 4.66
CA PHE A 142 -15.83 -17.00 5.01
C PHE A 142 -15.10 -16.26 3.91
N ASN A 143 -14.02 -16.81 3.35
CA ASN A 143 -13.28 -16.21 2.25
C ASN A 143 -14.15 -15.98 1.01
N GLU A 144 -15.00 -16.96 0.65
CA GLU A 144 -15.96 -16.78 -0.44
C GLU A 144 -16.94 -15.63 -0.14
N TYR A 145 -17.45 -15.55 1.09
CA TYR A 145 -18.37 -14.50 1.50
C TYR A 145 -17.69 -13.13 1.40
N VAL A 146 -16.48 -12.97 1.93
CA VAL A 146 -15.70 -11.73 1.84
C VAL A 146 -15.50 -11.32 0.38
N LEU A 147 -15.01 -12.22 -0.48
CA LEU A 147 -14.78 -11.93 -1.90
C LEU A 147 -16.04 -11.48 -2.64
N ARG A 148 -17.23 -11.92 -2.20
CA ARG A 148 -18.50 -11.51 -2.79
C ARG A 148 -19.05 -10.19 -2.25
N THR A 149 -18.66 -9.80 -1.03
CA THR A 149 -19.31 -8.71 -0.29
C THR A 149 -18.41 -7.51 0.02
N HIS A 150 -17.08 -7.66 0.05
CA HIS A 150 -16.17 -6.58 0.44
C HIS A 150 -16.34 -5.27 -0.35
N LYS A 151 -16.81 -5.32 -1.58
CA LYS A 151 -17.12 -4.13 -2.39
C LYS A 151 -18.25 -3.24 -1.82
N PHE A 152 -18.99 -3.73 -0.85
CA PHE A 152 -20.03 -2.95 -0.16
C PHE A 152 -19.50 -2.17 1.05
N LEU A 153 -18.23 -2.41 1.43
CA LEU A 153 -17.52 -1.62 2.43
C LEU A 153 -16.91 -0.39 1.73
N PRO A 154 -17.38 0.84 2.01
CA PRO A 154 -16.84 2.04 1.38
C PRO A 154 -15.34 2.19 1.69
N LEU A 155 -14.52 2.43 0.66
CA LEU A 155 -13.07 2.67 0.75
C LEU A 155 -12.23 1.52 1.33
N SER A 156 -12.82 0.56 2.03
CA SER A 156 -12.11 -0.51 2.72
C SER A 156 -12.25 -1.85 2.00
N THR A 157 -11.27 -2.72 2.19
CA THR A 157 -11.30 -4.11 1.76
C THR A 157 -10.67 -5.00 2.84
N ILE A 158 -10.63 -6.32 2.61
CA ILE A 158 -10.16 -7.29 3.59
C ILE A 158 -9.03 -8.10 2.98
N SER A 159 -7.93 -8.26 3.75
CA SER A 159 -6.82 -9.17 3.45
C SER A 159 -6.72 -10.28 4.49
N LEU A 160 -6.00 -11.33 4.12
CA LEU A 160 -5.52 -12.38 5.02
C LEU A 160 -4.00 -12.34 4.97
N GLU A 161 -3.37 -12.12 6.12
CA GLU A 161 -1.93 -11.93 6.22
C GLU A 161 -1.34 -12.85 7.30
N THR A 162 -0.10 -13.25 7.08
CA THR A 162 0.64 -14.10 8.01
C THR A 162 1.59 -13.24 8.84
N ASP A 163 1.33 -13.13 10.13
CA ASP A 163 2.31 -12.64 11.11
C ASP A 163 3.21 -13.82 11.51
N ILE A 164 4.52 -13.66 11.32
CA ILE A 164 5.52 -14.71 11.58
C ILE A 164 5.49 -15.18 13.05
N SER A 165 5.09 -14.31 13.97
CA SER A 165 5.12 -14.56 15.41
C SER A 165 3.77 -15.02 15.97
N HIS A 166 2.65 -14.63 15.35
CA HIS A 166 1.32 -14.75 15.92
C HIS A 166 0.34 -15.56 15.06
N GLY A 167 0.69 -15.91 13.81
CA GLY A 167 -0.14 -16.71 12.90
C GLY A 167 -0.87 -15.85 11.86
N ASP A 168 -1.95 -16.38 11.32
CA ASP A 168 -2.71 -15.75 10.24
C ASP A 168 -3.86 -14.90 10.79
N TYR A 169 -3.99 -13.67 10.28
CA TYR A 169 -5.03 -12.71 10.68
C TYR A 169 -5.74 -12.12 9.49
N TYR A 170 -7.02 -11.86 9.67
CA TYR A 170 -7.77 -11.00 8.77
C TYR A 170 -7.58 -9.53 9.17
N TYR A 171 -7.25 -8.72 8.18
CA TYR A 171 -7.14 -7.28 8.30
C TYR A 171 -8.18 -6.60 7.44
N MET A 172 -8.71 -5.50 7.92
CA MET A 172 -9.39 -4.54 7.09
C MET A 172 -8.43 -3.41 6.76
N PHE A 173 -8.36 -3.01 5.49
CA PHE A 173 -7.44 -1.97 5.05
C PHE A 173 -8.03 -1.08 3.97
N GLY A 174 -7.48 0.13 3.89
CA GLY A 174 -7.64 1.05 2.78
C GLY A 174 -6.28 1.50 2.26
N ALA A 175 -6.20 1.79 0.97
CA ALA A 175 -4.98 2.21 0.31
C ALA A 175 -5.20 3.52 -0.45
N LEU A 176 -4.32 4.50 -0.18
CA LEU A 176 -4.35 5.82 -0.77
C LEU A 176 -3.06 6.11 -1.54
N SER A 177 -3.10 7.05 -2.46
CA SER A 177 -1.87 7.59 -3.05
C SER A 177 -1.03 8.29 -1.99
N ALA A 178 0.30 8.15 -2.06
CA ALA A 178 1.21 8.92 -1.21
C ALA A 178 1.10 10.44 -1.42
N SER A 179 0.38 10.89 -2.47
CA SER A 179 0.09 12.29 -2.75
C SER A 179 -1.34 12.72 -2.36
N SER A 180 -2.12 11.85 -1.69
CA SER A 180 -3.45 12.18 -1.21
C SER A 180 -3.42 13.35 -0.24
N SER A 181 -4.47 14.15 -0.23
CA SER A 181 -4.59 15.25 0.72
C SER A 181 -4.76 14.72 2.14
N ILE A 182 -4.34 15.50 3.13
CA ILE A 182 -4.49 15.13 4.53
C ILE A 182 -5.96 14.92 4.92
N ASN A 183 -6.91 15.61 4.27
CA ASN A 183 -8.33 15.43 4.53
C ASN A 183 -8.85 14.09 4.02
N GLU A 184 -8.35 13.60 2.86
CA GLU A 184 -8.67 12.26 2.35
C GLU A 184 -8.10 11.18 3.27
N ILE A 185 -6.90 11.38 3.80
CA ILE A 185 -6.28 10.44 4.74
C ILE A 185 -7.07 10.37 6.05
N VAL A 186 -7.49 11.52 6.58
CA VAL A 186 -8.35 11.56 7.79
C VAL A 186 -9.68 10.84 7.54
N LEU A 187 -10.33 11.11 6.41
CA LEU A 187 -11.56 10.43 6.02
C LEU A 187 -11.38 8.91 5.93
N GLU A 188 -10.25 8.46 5.36
CA GLU A 188 -9.93 7.03 5.27
C GLU A 188 -9.81 6.39 6.66
N ILE A 189 -9.09 7.03 7.58
CA ILE A 189 -8.89 6.53 8.95
C ILE A 189 -10.24 6.40 9.67
N GLU A 190 -11.09 7.43 9.59
CA GLU A 190 -12.41 7.43 10.23
C GLU A 190 -13.33 6.37 9.62
N THR A 191 -13.36 6.27 8.28
CA THR A 191 -14.16 5.26 7.56
C THR A 191 -13.68 3.84 7.86
N LEU A 192 -12.37 3.62 7.92
CA LEU A 192 -11.79 2.33 8.24
C LEU A 192 -12.18 1.88 9.65
N ALA A 193 -12.12 2.78 10.63
CA ALA A 193 -12.52 2.48 12.00
C ALA A 193 -13.99 2.06 12.08
N GLU A 194 -14.89 2.82 11.44
CA GLU A 194 -16.32 2.50 11.39
C GLU A 194 -16.57 1.15 10.70
N ASN A 195 -15.97 0.93 9.54
CA ASN A 195 -16.12 -0.31 8.78
C ASN A 195 -15.58 -1.53 9.55
N THR A 196 -14.49 -1.38 10.31
CA THR A 196 -13.91 -2.46 11.11
C THR A 196 -14.89 -2.93 12.18
N ILE A 197 -15.54 -2.00 12.89
CA ILE A 197 -16.55 -2.34 13.89
C ILE A 197 -17.77 -3.00 13.25
N GLN A 198 -18.31 -2.40 12.17
CA GLN A 198 -19.47 -2.96 11.46
C GLN A 198 -19.19 -4.35 10.89
N ALA A 199 -17.99 -4.56 10.32
CA ALA A 199 -17.59 -5.86 9.80
C ALA A 199 -17.45 -6.90 10.90
N THR A 200 -16.86 -6.54 12.03
CA THR A 200 -16.72 -7.45 13.17
C THR A 200 -18.08 -7.93 13.67
N GLU A 201 -19.08 -7.06 13.75
CA GLU A 201 -20.45 -7.42 14.09
C GLU A 201 -21.10 -8.32 13.03
N ALA A 202 -20.97 -7.94 11.75
CA ALA A 202 -21.55 -8.69 10.63
C ALA A 202 -20.97 -10.11 10.48
N PHE A 203 -19.70 -10.29 10.84
CA PHE A 203 -18.98 -11.56 10.68
C PHE A 203 -19.05 -12.49 11.88
N GLN A 204 -19.70 -12.09 12.99
CA GLN A 204 -19.83 -12.92 14.19
C GLN A 204 -20.38 -14.33 13.90
N THR A 205 -21.28 -14.48 12.93
CA THR A 205 -21.85 -15.79 12.54
C THR A 205 -20.86 -16.75 11.90
N PHE A 206 -19.70 -16.28 11.50
CA PHE A 206 -18.61 -17.09 10.94
C PHE A 206 -17.56 -17.48 11.97
N LEU A 207 -17.59 -16.88 13.17
CA LEU A 207 -16.63 -17.14 14.22
C LEU A 207 -17.02 -18.37 15.04
N LYS A 208 -16.02 -19.01 15.64
CA LYS A 208 -16.20 -20.09 16.62
C LYS A 208 -16.82 -19.52 17.92
N HIS A 209 -17.69 -20.27 18.54
CA HIS A 209 -18.32 -19.93 19.82
C HIS A 209 -17.56 -20.58 20.97
#